data_7cd76cbda7f8df102bca2d63615b8de1
#
_entry.id   7cd76cbda7f8df102bca2d63615b8de1
#
_cell.length_a   1.000
_cell.length_b   1.000
_cell.length_c   1.000
_cell.angle_alpha   90.00
_cell.angle_beta   90.00
_cell.angle_gamma   90.00
#
_symmetry.space_group_name_H-M   'P 1'
#
loop_
_entity.id
_entity.type
_entity.pdbx_description
1 polymer ?
#
loop_
_entity_poly.entity_id
_entity_poly.type
_entity_poly.pdbx_seq_one_letter_code
_entity_poly.pdbx_strand_id
1 'polypeptide(L)'
;MKKLIALTLSVTMILSLSACGKKEQIPSNNASNNSDNTGKTYSIDIGHGGAESTAQQVGCLALKDYLENNSNGVFTVNVYPSNSVGSDDELCQMVQNGNIAMCLANSVILNYVPDAAIYDLFMRFNNIDDVKAKYTEDENFLAVMREKYAKANFYLGGFSVHGFRQTTANKPIYSPEDLKGLTFRVMQNDLHIQGWQCMGATPTPFAFNELYTALQQGTVDAQENPIELI
;
A
#
# COMPACT_ATOMS: atom_id res chain seq x y z
N MET A 1 44.71 -28.52 29.24
CA MET A 1 46.08 -28.23 28.70
C MET A 1 45.94 -27.61 27.33
N LYS A 2 46.66 -26.52 27.09
CA LYS A 2 46.95 -25.80 25.83
C LYS A 2 45.80 -24.91 25.28
N LYS A 3 45.86 -23.61 25.57
CA LYS A 3 46.57 -22.41 25.02
C LYS A 3 45.81 -21.80 23.87
N LEU A 4 45.15 -20.69 24.17
CA LEU A 4 45.31 -19.28 23.77
C LEU A 4 46.13 -19.02 22.51
N ILE A 5 45.57 -18.39 21.50
CA ILE A 5 46.21 -17.32 20.74
C ILE A 5 45.19 -16.25 20.41
N ALA A 6 45.37 -15.04 20.98
CA ALA A 6 44.74 -13.80 20.61
C ALA A 6 45.55 -13.17 19.46
N LEU A 7 44.89 -12.67 18.42
CA LEU A 7 45.50 -11.83 17.42
C LEU A 7 44.78 -10.48 17.37
N THR A 8 45.43 -9.50 17.97
CA THR A 8 45.08 -8.06 17.90
C THR A 8 45.56 -7.50 16.56
N LEU A 9 44.64 -6.86 15.81
CA LEU A 9 45.04 -6.03 14.67
C LEU A 9 44.58 -4.60 14.93
N SER A 10 45.55 -3.75 15.28
CA SER A 10 45.44 -2.30 15.38
C SER A 10 45.42 -1.69 13.98
N VAL A 11 44.44 -0.87 13.65
CA VAL A 11 44.50 0.02 12.49
C VAL A 11 44.43 1.45 12.96
N THR A 12 45.49 2.13 12.72
CA THR A 12 45.81 3.53 13.02
C THR A 12 44.92 4.47 12.17
N MET A 13 44.26 5.39 12.86
CA MET A 13 43.48 6.47 12.28
C MET A 13 44.41 7.67 12.02
N ILE A 14 44.51 8.12 10.78
CA ILE A 14 45.18 9.36 10.43
C ILE A 14 44.14 10.45 10.25
N LEU A 15 44.13 11.39 11.20
CA LEU A 15 43.45 12.67 11.06
C LEU A 15 44.30 13.61 10.20
N SER A 16 43.71 14.23 9.20
CA SER A 16 44.19 15.46 8.62
C SER A 16 43.13 16.55 8.66
N LEU A 17 43.28 17.46 9.60
CA LEU A 17 42.62 18.77 9.60
C LEU A 17 43.37 19.69 8.63
N SER A 18 42.67 20.37 7.76
CA SER A 18 43.12 21.63 7.19
C SER A 18 41.95 22.61 7.14
N ALA A 19 42.05 23.62 7.99
CA ALA A 19 41.27 24.81 7.98
C ALA A 19 41.83 25.78 6.96
N CYS A 20 40.95 26.49 6.23
CA CYS A 20 41.12 27.93 5.99
C CYS A 20 39.88 28.53 5.35
N GLY A 21 39.31 29.51 5.98
CA GLY A 21 38.15 30.24 5.51
C GLY A 21 38.51 31.31 4.48
N LYS A 22 37.51 31.68 3.68
CA LYS A 22 37.33 33.04 3.12
C LYS A 22 35.85 33.31 2.91
N LYS A 23 35.39 34.39 3.56
CA LYS A 23 34.13 35.04 3.22
C LYS A 23 34.32 35.72 1.88
N GLU A 24 33.43 35.45 0.94
CA GLU A 24 33.23 36.34 -0.21
C GLU A 24 31.75 36.66 -0.39
N GLN A 25 31.52 37.90 -0.75
CA GLN A 25 30.27 38.63 -0.80
C GLN A 25 29.35 38.11 -1.93
N ILE A 26 28.07 38.25 -1.68
CA ILE A 26 26.97 38.01 -2.61
C ILE A 26 26.91 39.17 -3.62
N PRO A 27 26.96 38.91 -4.92
CA PRO A 27 26.40 39.84 -5.90
C PRO A 27 24.97 39.42 -6.21
N SER A 28 24.04 40.36 -6.00
CA SER A 28 22.71 40.27 -6.57
C SER A 28 22.79 40.37 -8.08
N ASN A 29 22.25 39.39 -8.81
CA ASN A 29 21.90 39.61 -10.20
C ASN A 29 20.70 38.74 -10.62
N ASN A 30 19.75 39.43 -11.16
CA ASN A 30 18.59 39.09 -11.96
C ASN A 30 18.39 37.65 -12.40
N ALA A 31 17.17 37.18 -12.07
CA ALA A 31 16.54 36.00 -12.58
C ALA A 31 16.55 35.93 -14.12
N SER A 32 17.26 34.97 -14.63
CA SER A 32 16.96 34.35 -15.90
C SER A 32 16.59 32.92 -15.56
N ASN A 33 15.33 32.54 -15.76
CA ASN A 33 14.82 31.22 -15.60
C ASN A 33 15.47 30.29 -16.64
N ASN A 34 16.64 29.75 -16.32
CA ASN A 34 17.09 28.48 -16.87
C ASN A 34 16.97 27.47 -15.74
N SER A 35 15.97 26.61 -15.82
CA SER A 35 15.91 25.39 -15.01
C SER A 35 17.07 24.50 -15.45
N ASP A 36 18.21 24.62 -14.77
CA ASP A 36 19.24 23.59 -14.78
C ASP A 36 18.64 22.33 -14.14
N ASN A 37 18.06 21.49 -15.00
CA ASN A 37 17.70 20.15 -14.67
C ASN A 37 19.04 19.40 -14.49
N THR A 38 19.56 19.40 -13.27
CA THR A 38 20.69 18.58 -12.88
C THR A 38 20.27 17.13 -13.08
N GLY A 39 20.67 16.46 -14.12
CA GLY A 39 20.28 15.15 -14.65
C GLY A 39 20.05 14.01 -13.65
N LYS A 40 19.32 14.28 -12.58
CA LYS A 40 18.93 13.33 -11.55
C LYS A 40 17.66 12.63 -11.99
N THR A 41 17.72 11.33 -12.14
CA THR A 41 16.57 10.49 -12.45
C THR A 41 16.12 9.71 -11.23
N TYR A 42 14.83 9.36 -11.17
CA TYR A 42 14.24 8.60 -10.07
C TYR A 42 13.50 7.40 -10.64
N SER A 43 13.66 6.23 -9.99
CA SER A 43 12.82 5.07 -10.23
C SER A 43 11.69 5.05 -9.21
N ILE A 44 10.46 4.84 -9.69
CA ILE A 44 9.26 4.69 -8.89
C ILE A 44 8.74 3.27 -9.09
N ASP A 45 8.86 2.44 -8.07
CA ASP A 45 8.33 1.10 -8.07
C ASP A 45 6.96 1.10 -7.37
N ILE A 46 5.93 0.52 -8.03
CA ILE A 46 4.55 0.46 -7.56
C ILE A 46 4.10 -0.98 -7.48
N GLY A 47 3.75 -1.46 -6.27
CA GLY A 47 3.21 -2.81 -6.07
C GLY A 47 1.70 -2.83 -5.82
N HIS A 48 1.01 -3.88 -6.29
CA HIS A 48 -0.40 -4.11 -5.98
C HIS A 48 -0.82 -5.59 -6.11
N GLY A 49 -1.93 -5.96 -5.45
CA GLY A 49 -2.43 -7.34 -5.41
C GLY A 49 -3.25 -7.76 -6.62
N GLY A 50 -3.80 -6.82 -7.39
CA GLY A 50 -4.67 -7.12 -8.52
C GLY A 50 -3.91 -7.75 -9.70
N ALA A 51 -4.57 -8.63 -10.46
CA ALA A 51 -4.04 -9.18 -11.70
C ALA A 51 -3.89 -8.08 -12.78
N GLU A 52 -3.18 -8.38 -13.85
CA GLU A 52 -2.96 -7.45 -14.97
C GLU A 52 -4.26 -7.00 -15.68
N SER A 53 -5.33 -7.75 -15.55
CA SER A 53 -6.65 -7.43 -16.11
C SER A 53 -7.50 -6.49 -15.26
N THR A 54 -7.06 -6.14 -14.05
CA THR A 54 -7.86 -5.36 -13.09
C THR A 54 -7.75 -3.86 -13.27
N ALA A 55 -8.73 -3.12 -12.75
CA ALA A 55 -8.70 -1.66 -12.71
C ALA A 55 -7.49 -1.10 -11.93
N GLN A 56 -6.98 -1.85 -10.96
CA GLN A 56 -5.74 -1.50 -10.23
C GLN A 56 -4.56 -1.37 -11.19
N GLN A 57 -4.34 -2.37 -12.04
CA GLN A 57 -3.28 -2.34 -13.05
C GLN A 57 -3.46 -1.17 -14.03
N VAL A 58 -4.68 -0.99 -14.53
CA VAL A 58 -4.98 0.13 -15.45
C VAL A 58 -4.65 1.48 -14.82
N GLY A 59 -5.03 1.68 -13.54
CA GLY A 59 -4.71 2.91 -12.80
C GLY A 59 -3.21 3.12 -12.61
N CYS A 60 -2.46 2.07 -12.26
CA CYS A 60 -1.01 2.13 -12.11
C CYS A 60 -0.30 2.45 -13.45
N LEU A 61 -0.75 1.83 -14.54
CA LEU A 61 -0.20 2.11 -15.87
C LEU A 61 -0.52 3.54 -16.33
N ALA A 62 -1.71 4.05 -16.05
CA ALA A 62 -2.06 5.44 -16.35
C ALA A 62 -1.17 6.43 -15.56
N LEU A 63 -0.89 6.15 -14.29
CA LEU A 63 0.05 6.95 -13.49
C LEU A 63 1.48 6.87 -14.05
N LYS A 64 1.93 5.67 -14.44
CA LYS A 64 3.21 5.46 -15.12
C LYS A 64 3.33 6.33 -16.35
N ASP A 65 2.36 6.21 -17.27
CA ASP A 65 2.35 6.94 -18.53
C ASP A 65 2.34 8.47 -18.28
N TYR A 66 1.55 8.93 -17.31
CA TYR A 66 1.51 10.34 -16.95
C TYR A 66 2.87 10.84 -16.43
N LEU A 67 3.49 10.13 -15.52
CA LEU A 67 4.77 10.55 -14.93
C LEU A 67 5.92 10.50 -15.96
N GLU A 68 6.02 9.43 -16.73
CA GLU A 68 7.08 9.28 -17.73
C GLU A 68 6.94 10.31 -18.85
N ASN A 69 5.73 10.56 -19.37
CA ASN A 69 5.49 11.50 -20.46
C ASN A 69 5.63 12.98 -20.05
N ASN A 70 5.41 13.31 -18.75
CA ASN A 70 5.40 14.69 -18.30
C ASN A 70 6.65 15.08 -17.48
N SER A 71 7.60 14.17 -17.28
CA SER A 71 8.79 14.42 -16.46
C SER A 71 10.05 14.73 -17.25
N ASN A 72 9.99 14.72 -18.57
CA ASN A 72 11.18 14.89 -19.44
C ASN A 72 12.32 13.91 -19.08
N GLY A 73 11.98 12.64 -18.79
CA GLY A 73 12.94 11.59 -18.45
C GLY A 73 13.42 11.61 -16.99
N VAL A 74 12.81 12.42 -16.12
CA VAL A 74 13.17 12.44 -14.68
C VAL A 74 12.66 11.20 -13.97
N PHE A 75 11.48 10.69 -14.32
CA PHE A 75 10.91 9.50 -13.70
C PHE A 75 10.91 8.29 -14.65
N THR A 76 11.22 7.13 -14.08
CA THR A 76 10.97 5.81 -14.65
C THR A 76 10.09 5.05 -13.67
N VAL A 77 8.98 4.47 -14.15
CA VAL A 77 7.99 3.81 -13.29
C VAL A 77 7.91 2.32 -13.63
N ASN A 78 8.03 1.48 -12.63
CA ASN A 78 7.84 0.04 -12.72
C ASN A 78 6.57 -0.36 -11.95
N VAL A 79 5.73 -1.19 -12.55
CA VAL A 79 4.49 -1.67 -11.92
C VAL A 79 4.59 -3.17 -11.72
N TYR A 80 4.32 -3.62 -10.49
CA TYR A 80 4.40 -5.01 -10.04
C TYR A 80 3.00 -5.50 -9.62
N PRO A 81 2.25 -6.13 -10.55
CA PRO A 81 0.92 -6.67 -10.27
C PRO A 81 0.96 -8.01 -9.55
N SER A 82 -0.22 -8.51 -9.16
CA SER A 82 -0.46 -9.88 -8.67
C SER A 82 0.39 -10.25 -7.44
N ASN A 83 0.69 -9.30 -6.58
CA ASN A 83 1.56 -9.49 -5.41
C ASN A 83 2.93 -10.09 -5.78
N SER A 84 3.44 -9.80 -6.98
CA SER A 84 4.66 -10.41 -7.52
C SER A 84 5.94 -10.08 -6.73
N VAL A 85 5.92 -9.01 -5.93
CA VAL A 85 7.07 -8.59 -5.09
C VAL A 85 6.76 -8.65 -3.59
N GLY A 86 5.56 -9.09 -3.21
CA GLY A 86 5.13 -9.25 -1.82
C GLY A 86 3.61 -9.21 -1.68
N SER A 87 3.08 -9.79 -0.61
CA SER A 87 1.67 -9.68 -0.22
C SER A 87 1.29 -8.22 0.06
N ASP A 88 -0.01 -7.92 0.15
CA ASP A 88 -0.48 -6.55 0.43
C ASP A 88 0.10 -5.98 1.73
N ASP A 89 0.27 -6.81 2.76
CA ASP A 89 0.88 -6.41 4.02
C ASP A 89 2.38 -6.14 3.87
N GLU A 90 3.10 -7.02 3.17
CA GLU A 90 4.53 -6.82 2.86
C GLU A 90 4.75 -5.58 2.02
N LEU A 91 3.88 -5.27 1.05
CA LEU A 91 3.95 -4.03 0.27
C LEU A 91 3.81 -2.79 1.15
N CYS A 92 2.88 -2.78 2.12
CA CYS A 92 2.78 -1.70 3.10
C CYS A 92 4.07 -1.54 3.92
N GLN A 93 4.65 -2.64 4.40
CA GLN A 93 5.93 -2.62 5.12
C GLN A 93 7.08 -2.10 4.24
N MET A 94 7.13 -2.53 2.98
CA MET A 94 8.16 -2.09 2.03
C MET A 94 8.07 -0.58 1.75
N VAL A 95 6.86 -0.02 1.59
CA VAL A 95 6.66 1.43 1.46
C VAL A 95 7.12 2.16 2.72
N GLN A 96 6.71 1.69 3.89
CA GLN A 96 7.05 2.31 5.18
C GLN A 96 8.57 2.34 5.43
N ASN A 97 9.27 1.31 4.95
CA ASN A 97 10.72 1.17 5.07
C ASN A 97 11.49 1.82 3.89
N GLY A 98 10.80 2.34 2.88
CA GLY A 98 11.43 2.94 1.69
C GLY A 98 12.04 1.94 0.70
N ASN A 99 11.67 0.66 0.77
CA ASN A 99 12.13 -0.38 -0.16
C ASN A 99 11.38 -0.34 -1.51
N ILE A 100 10.15 0.17 -1.51
CA ILE A 100 9.34 0.43 -2.69
C ILE A 100 8.72 1.82 -2.56
N ALA A 101 8.52 2.52 -3.68
CA ALA A 101 8.06 3.89 -3.62
C ALA A 101 6.56 4.00 -3.30
N MET A 102 5.74 3.11 -3.85
CA MET A 102 4.28 3.17 -3.73
C MET A 102 3.66 1.77 -3.68
N CYS A 103 2.50 1.68 -3.05
CA CYS A 103 1.62 0.52 -3.22
C CYS A 103 0.15 0.97 -3.32
N LEU A 104 -0.68 0.17 -3.98
CA LEU A 104 -2.12 0.25 -3.82
C LEU A 104 -2.51 -0.59 -2.62
N ALA A 105 -2.58 0.04 -1.46
CA ALA A 105 -3.00 -0.63 -0.24
C ALA A 105 -4.53 -0.83 -0.25
N ASN A 106 -4.94 -2.04 0.09
CA ASN A 106 -6.33 -2.36 0.43
C ASN A 106 -6.53 -2.25 1.95
N SER A 107 -7.53 -2.92 2.50
CA SER A 107 -7.88 -2.86 3.92
C SER A 107 -6.80 -3.38 4.89
N VAL A 108 -5.69 -3.94 4.41
CA VAL A 108 -4.55 -4.27 5.30
C VAL A 108 -3.87 -3.02 5.85
N ILE A 109 -4.06 -1.85 5.21
CA ILE A 109 -3.58 -0.55 5.72
C ILE A 109 -4.12 -0.22 7.11
N LEU A 110 -5.24 -0.82 7.53
CA LEU A 110 -5.83 -0.65 8.86
C LEU A 110 -4.89 -1.12 9.97
N ASN A 111 -3.98 -2.05 9.68
CA ASN A 111 -2.97 -2.53 10.63
C ASN A 111 -1.92 -1.45 10.96
N TYR A 112 -1.76 -0.46 10.09
CA TYR A 112 -0.79 0.64 10.19
C TYR A 112 -1.47 1.98 10.52
N VAL A 113 -2.66 2.19 9.96
CA VAL A 113 -3.47 3.41 10.10
C VAL A 113 -4.87 3.01 10.56
N PRO A 114 -5.09 2.78 11.87
CA PRO A 114 -6.39 2.31 12.37
C PRO A 114 -7.56 3.23 12.04
N ASP A 115 -7.34 4.54 11.93
CA ASP A 115 -8.36 5.51 11.50
C ASP A 115 -8.90 5.21 10.08
N ALA A 116 -8.15 4.50 9.25
CA ALA A 116 -8.58 4.07 7.91
C ALA A 116 -9.74 3.05 7.94
N ALA A 117 -10.06 2.47 9.11
CA ALA A 117 -11.21 1.61 9.30
C ALA A 117 -12.53 2.24 8.84
N ILE A 118 -12.61 3.57 8.80
CA ILE A 118 -13.79 4.29 8.33
C ILE A 118 -14.14 3.97 6.86
N TYR A 119 -13.18 3.54 6.04
CA TYR A 119 -13.41 3.16 4.64
C TYR A 119 -14.09 1.80 4.51
N ASP A 120 -13.87 0.91 5.46
CA ASP A 120 -14.28 -0.49 5.43
C ASP A 120 -15.47 -0.80 6.34
N LEU A 121 -16.10 0.22 6.92
CA LEU A 121 -17.30 0.03 7.73
C LEU A 121 -18.39 -0.64 6.91
N PHE A 122 -18.84 -1.79 7.39
CA PHE A 122 -19.85 -2.61 6.74
C PHE A 122 -21.17 -1.84 6.57
N MET A 123 -21.81 -2.00 5.40
CA MET A 123 -23.14 -1.47 5.10
C MET A 123 -23.30 0.05 5.28
N ARG A 124 -22.20 0.83 5.19
CA ARG A 124 -22.22 2.27 5.40
C ARG A 124 -22.82 3.04 4.22
N PHE A 125 -22.63 2.56 3.00
CA PHE A 125 -23.06 3.24 1.77
C PHE A 125 -23.98 2.38 0.95
N ASN A 126 -24.94 3.02 0.26
CA ASN A 126 -25.90 2.35 -0.61
C ASN A 126 -25.54 2.46 -2.09
N ASN A 127 -24.69 3.39 -2.47
CA ASN A 127 -24.28 3.62 -3.85
C ASN A 127 -22.85 4.12 -3.94
N ILE A 128 -22.27 4.05 -5.14
CA ILE A 128 -20.86 4.36 -5.40
C ILE A 128 -20.60 5.88 -5.40
N ASP A 129 -21.60 6.69 -5.75
CA ASP A 129 -21.43 8.14 -5.84
C ASP A 129 -21.27 8.77 -4.46
N ASP A 130 -21.98 8.27 -3.45
CA ASP A 130 -21.80 8.69 -2.05
C ASP A 130 -20.38 8.32 -1.55
N VAL A 131 -19.86 7.16 -1.97
CA VAL A 131 -18.49 6.75 -1.63
C VAL A 131 -17.48 7.70 -2.25
N LYS A 132 -17.63 8.02 -3.55
CA LYS A 132 -16.74 8.94 -4.27
C LYS A 132 -16.79 10.33 -3.64
N ALA A 133 -17.97 10.90 -3.48
CA ALA A 133 -18.17 12.21 -2.88
C ALA A 133 -17.49 12.32 -1.51
N LYS A 134 -17.57 11.26 -0.69
CA LYS A 134 -16.99 11.28 0.66
C LYS A 134 -15.49 11.03 0.70
N TYR A 135 -14.99 10.08 -0.07
CA TYR A 135 -13.61 9.59 0.09
C TYR A 135 -12.64 10.09 -0.98
N THR A 136 -13.14 10.57 -2.12
CA THR A 136 -12.27 11.05 -3.20
C THR A 136 -12.38 12.54 -3.47
N GLU A 137 -13.48 13.19 -3.05
CA GLU A 137 -13.79 14.58 -3.39
C GLU A 137 -13.89 15.52 -2.17
N ASP A 138 -14.10 14.99 -0.95
CA ASP A 138 -14.16 15.79 0.28
C ASP A 138 -12.74 16.15 0.75
N GLU A 139 -12.25 17.33 0.37
CA GLU A 139 -10.91 17.80 0.71
C GLU A 139 -10.69 17.95 2.23
N ASN A 140 -11.71 18.23 3.03
CA ASN A 140 -11.56 18.28 4.48
C ASN A 140 -11.29 16.89 5.05
N PHE A 141 -12.02 15.89 4.55
CA PHE A 141 -11.80 14.49 4.90
C PHE A 141 -10.41 14.02 4.47
N LEU A 142 -10.02 14.30 3.23
CA LEU A 142 -8.71 13.93 2.70
C LEU A 142 -7.57 14.57 3.50
N ALA A 143 -7.71 15.83 3.91
CA ALA A 143 -6.71 16.51 4.73
C ALA A 143 -6.50 15.81 6.09
N VAL A 144 -7.60 15.43 6.77
CA VAL A 144 -7.54 14.68 8.02
C VAL A 144 -6.86 13.33 7.81
N MET A 145 -7.21 12.62 6.75
CA MET A 145 -6.63 11.31 6.50
C MET A 145 -5.15 11.38 6.11
N ARG A 146 -4.73 12.37 5.33
CA ARG A 146 -3.31 12.61 5.02
C ARG A 146 -2.48 12.79 6.31
N GLU A 147 -3.03 13.50 7.32
CA GLU A 147 -2.37 13.64 8.63
C GLU A 147 -2.25 12.29 9.36
N LYS A 148 -3.31 11.46 9.33
CA LYS A 148 -3.29 10.13 9.96
C LYS A 148 -2.26 9.20 9.31
N TYR A 149 -2.23 9.17 7.98
CA TYR A 149 -1.25 8.39 7.23
C TYR A 149 0.18 8.88 7.49
N ALA A 150 0.41 10.18 7.53
CA ALA A 150 1.73 10.75 7.81
C ALA A 150 2.27 10.34 9.20
N LYS A 151 1.39 10.22 10.22
CA LYS A 151 1.78 9.74 11.55
C LYS A 151 2.25 8.28 11.55
N ALA A 152 1.79 7.50 10.58
CA ALA A 152 2.20 6.11 10.37
C ALA A 152 3.34 5.98 9.34
N ASN A 153 3.99 7.09 8.98
CA ASN A 153 5.06 7.14 7.98
C ASN A 153 4.62 6.73 6.56
N PHE A 154 3.39 7.11 6.18
CA PHE A 154 2.89 6.99 4.81
C PHE A 154 2.51 8.34 4.24
N TYR A 155 2.68 8.52 2.95
CA TYR A 155 2.08 9.62 2.21
C TYR A 155 0.84 9.10 1.48
N LEU A 156 -0.33 9.66 1.80
CA LEU A 156 -1.58 9.32 1.12
C LEU A 156 -1.67 10.11 -0.19
N GLY A 157 -1.43 9.43 -1.31
CA GLY A 157 -1.53 10.02 -2.66
C GLY A 157 -2.97 10.26 -3.08
N GLY A 158 -3.87 9.33 -2.77
CA GLY A 158 -5.30 9.43 -3.11
C GLY A 158 -6.03 8.13 -2.85
N PHE A 159 -7.29 8.09 -3.23
CA PHE A 159 -8.15 6.91 -3.18
C PHE A 159 -8.65 6.54 -4.56
N SER A 160 -8.78 5.24 -4.80
CA SER A 160 -9.59 4.70 -5.88
C SER A 160 -10.75 3.90 -5.30
N VAL A 161 -11.91 3.98 -5.94
CA VAL A 161 -13.10 3.25 -5.50
C VAL A 161 -13.16 1.94 -6.27
N HIS A 162 -13.11 0.83 -5.55
CA HIS A 162 -13.03 -0.52 -6.09
C HIS A 162 -14.40 -1.22 -6.24
N GLY A 163 -15.48 -0.54 -5.84
CA GLY A 163 -16.83 -1.06 -5.84
C GLY A 163 -17.22 -1.74 -4.52
N PHE A 164 -18.43 -2.30 -4.52
CA PHE A 164 -18.96 -3.03 -3.38
C PHE A 164 -18.48 -4.47 -3.40
N ARG A 165 -18.19 -4.99 -2.22
CA ARG A 165 -17.74 -6.36 -2.02
C ARG A 165 -18.93 -7.30 -2.12
N GLN A 166 -18.75 -8.38 -2.84
CA GLN A 166 -19.73 -9.45 -3.05
C GLN A 166 -19.24 -10.72 -2.40
N THR A 167 -20.16 -11.48 -1.80
CA THR A 167 -19.84 -12.77 -1.17
C THR A 167 -19.99 -13.89 -2.19
N THR A 168 -18.99 -14.77 -2.27
CA THR A 168 -19.10 -16.06 -2.93
C THR A 168 -18.95 -17.19 -1.92
N ALA A 169 -19.73 -18.24 -2.08
CA ALA A 169 -19.73 -19.38 -1.16
C ALA A 169 -20.07 -20.68 -1.88
N ASN A 170 -19.73 -21.82 -1.27
CA ASN A 170 -20.09 -23.16 -1.76
C ASN A 170 -21.55 -23.54 -1.50
N LYS A 171 -22.33 -22.70 -0.82
CA LYS A 171 -23.79 -22.85 -0.61
C LYS A 171 -24.47 -21.48 -0.69
N PRO A 172 -25.79 -21.42 -0.99
CA PRO A 172 -26.55 -20.19 -0.92
C PRO A 172 -26.55 -19.58 0.48
N ILE A 173 -26.49 -18.24 0.55
CA ILE A 173 -26.59 -17.44 1.77
C ILE A 173 -27.75 -16.45 1.57
N TYR A 174 -28.82 -16.63 2.31
CA TYR A 174 -30.01 -15.78 2.26
C TYR A 174 -30.21 -14.95 3.53
N SER A 175 -29.58 -15.35 4.63
CA SER A 175 -29.70 -14.73 5.93
C SER A 175 -28.40 -14.88 6.74
N PRO A 176 -28.20 -14.11 7.82
CA PRO A 176 -27.06 -14.29 8.73
C PRO A 176 -26.97 -15.70 9.34
N GLU A 177 -28.10 -16.39 9.50
CA GLU A 177 -28.14 -17.76 10.01
C GLU A 177 -27.40 -18.75 9.11
N ASP A 178 -27.39 -18.49 7.80
CA ASP A 178 -26.70 -19.33 6.82
C ASP A 178 -25.17 -19.22 6.90
N LEU A 179 -24.67 -18.17 7.55
CA LEU A 179 -23.23 -17.96 7.80
C LEU A 179 -22.68 -18.85 8.92
N LYS A 180 -23.56 -19.35 9.79
CA LYS A 180 -23.14 -20.18 10.93
C LYS A 180 -22.40 -21.43 10.47
N GLY A 181 -21.17 -21.58 11.00
CA GLY A 181 -20.31 -22.72 10.70
C GLY A 181 -19.60 -22.66 9.34
N LEU A 182 -19.79 -21.60 8.53
CA LEU A 182 -18.97 -21.38 7.34
C LEU A 182 -17.59 -20.89 7.74
N THR A 183 -16.57 -21.56 7.21
CA THR A 183 -15.20 -21.06 7.23
C THR A 183 -15.09 -19.97 6.16
N PHE A 184 -15.00 -18.72 6.61
CA PHE A 184 -15.10 -17.55 5.75
C PHE A 184 -13.72 -16.88 5.64
N ARG A 185 -13.14 -16.87 4.45
CA ARG A 185 -11.89 -16.12 4.25
C ARG A 185 -12.16 -14.62 4.40
N VAL A 186 -11.34 -13.98 5.19
CA VAL A 186 -11.35 -12.52 5.39
C VAL A 186 -9.97 -11.92 5.14
N MET A 187 -9.93 -10.60 4.97
CA MET A 187 -8.67 -9.87 4.93
C MET A 187 -8.00 -9.87 6.30
N GLN A 188 -6.68 -9.72 6.32
CA GLN A 188 -5.83 -9.77 7.51
C GLN A 188 -5.94 -8.47 8.33
N ASN A 189 -7.13 -8.14 8.80
CA ASN A 189 -7.37 -7.02 9.71
C ASN A 189 -8.52 -7.32 10.68
N ASP A 190 -8.47 -6.71 11.84
CA ASP A 190 -9.42 -6.95 12.94
C ASP A 190 -10.85 -6.55 12.61
N LEU A 191 -11.06 -5.50 11.80
CA LEU A 191 -12.39 -5.05 11.42
C LEU A 191 -13.14 -6.14 10.63
N HIS A 192 -12.48 -6.74 9.64
CA HIS A 192 -13.06 -7.84 8.85
C HIS A 192 -13.28 -9.09 9.70
N ILE A 193 -12.30 -9.45 10.54
CA ILE A 193 -12.42 -10.60 11.44
C ILE A 193 -13.64 -10.43 12.36
N GLN A 194 -13.72 -9.32 13.08
CA GLN A 194 -14.81 -9.06 14.02
C GLN A 194 -16.16 -8.88 13.32
N GLY A 195 -16.19 -8.20 12.17
CA GLY A 195 -17.40 -7.98 11.41
C GLY A 195 -18.06 -9.29 10.96
N TRP A 196 -17.31 -10.19 10.34
CA TRP A 196 -17.80 -11.49 9.90
C TRP A 196 -18.12 -12.42 11.06
N GLN A 197 -17.33 -12.35 12.15
CA GLN A 197 -17.63 -13.10 13.37
C GLN A 197 -18.95 -12.65 14.01
N CYS A 198 -19.23 -11.36 14.07
CA CYS A 198 -20.49 -10.82 14.57
C CYS A 198 -21.71 -11.28 13.74
N MET A 199 -21.52 -11.50 12.44
CA MET A 199 -22.57 -12.04 11.56
C MET A 199 -22.71 -13.56 11.64
N GLY A 200 -21.87 -14.25 12.40
CA GLY A 200 -21.98 -15.68 12.69
C GLY A 200 -21.05 -16.60 11.87
N ALA A 201 -20.23 -16.06 10.98
CA ALA A 201 -19.23 -16.83 10.25
C ALA A 201 -18.03 -17.20 11.15
N THR A 202 -17.20 -18.13 10.68
CA THR A 202 -15.89 -18.45 11.25
C THR A 202 -14.81 -17.80 10.39
N PRO A 203 -14.37 -16.58 10.71
CA PRO A 203 -13.41 -15.85 9.88
C PRO A 203 -12.02 -16.48 9.94
N THR A 204 -11.40 -16.65 8.77
CA THR A 204 -10.05 -17.19 8.59
C THR A 204 -9.23 -16.17 7.81
N PRO A 205 -8.39 -15.35 8.47
CA PRO A 205 -7.60 -14.33 7.81
C PRO A 205 -6.34 -14.90 7.15
N PHE A 206 -6.17 -14.61 5.87
CA PHE A 206 -4.92 -14.89 5.14
C PHE A 206 -4.79 -14.00 3.88
N ALA A 207 -3.58 -13.98 3.29
CA ALA A 207 -3.23 -13.11 2.17
C ALA A 207 -4.07 -13.43 0.91
N PHE A 208 -4.27 -12.41 0.05
CA PHE A 208 -5.11 -12.55 -1.14
C PHE A 208 -4.54 -13.56 -2.15
N ASN A 209 -3.22 -13.60 -2.32
CA ASN A 209 -2.55 -14.54 -3.24
C ASN A 209 -2.70 -16.03 -2.85
N GLU A 210 -3.11 -16.32 -1.62
CA GLU A 210 -3.40 -17.68 -1.15
C GLU A 210 -4.86 -18.10 -1.38
N LEU A 211 -5.75 -17.13 -1.66
CA LEU A 211 -7.21 -17.34 -1.68
C LEU A 211 -7.66 -18.38 -2.70
N TYR A 212 -7.18 -18.29 -3.94
CA TYR A 212 -7.58 -19.22 -4.98
C TYR A 212 -7.27 -20.69 -4.60
N THR A 213 -6.07 -20.92 -4.08
CA THR A 213 -5.65 -22.25 -3.64
C THR A 213 -6.48 -22.75 -2.47
N ALA A 214 -6.78 -21.87 -1.50
CA ALA A 214 -7.60 -22.22 -0.34
C ALA A 214 -9.04 -22.59 -0.72
N LEU A 215 -9.65 -21.85 -1.65
CA LEU A 215 -10.98 -22.16 -2.20
C LEU A 215 -10.95 -23.51 -2.98
N GLN A 216 -9.96 -23.71 -3.83
CA GLN A 216 -9.81 -24.93 -4.62
C GLN A 216 -9.65 -26.17 -3.74
N GLN A 217 -8.93 -26.04 -2.64
CA GLN A 217 -8.69 -27.13 -1.68
C GLN A 217 -9.83 -27.32 -0.66
N GLY A 218 -10.84 -26.43 -0.66
CA GLY A 218 -11.93 -26.46 0.32
C GLY A 218 -11.49 -26.11 1.74
N THR A 219 -10.36 -25.42 1.90
CA THR A 219 -9.90 -24.91 3.20
C THR A 219 -10.84 -23.85 3.77
N VAL A 220 -11.49 -23.09 2.90
CA VAL A 220 -12.54 -22.13 3.22
C VAL A 220 -13.77 -22.37 2.35
N ASP A 221 -14.95 -22.08 2.90
CA ASP A 221 -16.25 -22.26 2.27
C ASP A 221 -16.71 -21.04 1.50
N ALA A 222 -16.23 -19.85 1.89
CA ALA A 222 -16.69 -18.58 1.39
C ALA A 222 -15.60 -17.50 1.46
N GLN A 223 -15.79 -16.47 0.65
CA GLN A 223 -14.98 -15.25 0.65
C GLN A 223 -15.82 -14.05 0.18
N GLU A 224 -15.30 -12.84 0.30
CA GLU A 224 -15.90 -11.65 -0.26
C GLU A 224 -14.82 -10.72 -0.86
N ASN A 225 -15.15 -10.15 -2.00
CA ASN A 225 -14.30 -9.21 -2.73
C ASN A 225 -15.14 -8.33 -3.67
N PRO A 226 -14.61 -7.22 -4.18
CA PRO A 226 -15.19 -6.55 -5.34
C PRO A 226 -15.30 -7.51 -6.52
N ILE A 227 -16.34 -7.33 -7.35
CA ILE A 227 -16.67 -8.27 -8.42
C ILE A 227 -15.54 -8.51 -9.42
N GLU A 228 -14.67 -7.54 -9.63
CA GLU A 228 -13.54 -7.67 -10.55
C GLU A 228 -12.39 -8.54 -10.01
N LEU A 229 -12.41 -8.89 -8.72
CA LEU A 229 -11.45 -9.77 -8.07
C LEU A 229 -11.99 -11.18 -7.84
N ILE A 230 -13.23 -11.46 -8.19
CA ILE A 230 -13.89 -12.74 -8.12
C ILE A 230 -13.81 -13.44 -9.47
#